data_afdaf2b3f7393e282cd439851781cb6f
#
_entry.id   afdaf2b3f7393e282cd439851781cb6f
#
_cell.length_a   1.000
_cell.length_b   1.000
_cell.length_c   1.000
_cell.angle_alpha   90.00
_cell.angle_beta   90.00
_cell.angle_gamma   90.00
#
_symmetry.space_group_name_H-M   'P 1'
#
loop_
_entity.id
_entity.type
_entity.pdbx_description
1 polymer ?
#
loop_
_entity_poly.entity_id
_entity_poly.type
_entity_poly.pdbx_seq_one_letter_code
_entity_poly.pdbx_strand_id
1 'polypeptide(L)'
;MRINTNLSALRAQGNLSRVNDEVSKSMAKLSSGFRITRASDDSAGLGIANILRADIRSLGQAARNAEQANSVLNIAEGAAGTVQKMLERMKELASQAASDSVDSAGRSRITTEYQALRAEIDRTVSTVKFQGNALINGSFGATINASSTALATTTGVYAAKLTGAGIGAYTLSSGSSIVTLTNGSTSQTLGVTAGSKQTLNFTALGLTLDTTSAVGAATVAGNITVGGGAGSFLVSSSGQYSGNDQISISGTSLNLSSSALTIATDPTTLALAQTALTEIDVAITNANTALGVIGSLQSRIEVATENTKTTIQNFSAAESSIRDLDMAAEMTKFTKNQVLAQAGTAMLAQANQSGQSILTLLRG
;
A
#
# COMPACT_ATOMS: atom_id res chain seq x y z
N MET A 1 2.49 -54.80 -57.84
CA MET A 1 2.00 -54.73 -56.42
C MET A 1 3.17 -54.99 -55.49
N ARG A 2 3.37 -54.17 -54.47
CA ARG A 2 4.43 -54.38 -53.46
C ARG A 2 3.81 -55.05 -52.25
N ILE A 3 4.17 -56.33 -52.00
CA ILE A 3 3.58 -57.12 -50.91
C ILE A 3 4.20 -56.77 -49.54
N ASN A 4 5.43 -56.28 -49.52
CA ASN A 4 6.15 -55.94 -48.26
C ASN A 4 5.74 -54.63 -47.61
N THR A 5 4.94 -53.78 -48.30
CA THR A 5 4.45 -52.51 -47.76
C THR A 5 3.02 -52.27 -48.17
N ASN A 6 2.10 -52.28 -47.20
CA ASN A 6 0.70 -51.90 -47.43
C ASN A 6 0.56 -50.36 -47.29
N LEU A 7 0.74 -49.67 -48.40
CA LEU A 7 0.68 -48.19 -48.47
C LEU A 7 -0.70 -47.64 -48.04
N SER A 8 -1.77 -48.38 -48.28
CA SER A 8 -3.13 -48.01 -47.91
C SER A 8 -3.30 -48.04 -46.38
N ALA A 9 -2.80 -49.10 -45.74
CA ALA A 9 -2.81 -49.22 -44.26
C ALA A 9 -1.92 -48.15 -43.61
N LEU A 10 -0.74 -47.87 -44.18
CA LEU A 10 0.17 -46.85 -43.67
C LEU A 10 -0.46 -45.43 -43.73
N ARG A 11 -1.14 -45.11 -44.83
CA ARG A 11 -1.90 -43.83 -44.98
C ARG A 11 -3.07 -43.76 -44.01
N ALA A 12 -3.83 -44.86 -43.83
CA ALA A 12 -4.93 -44.92 -42.89
C ALA A 12 -4.44 -44.75 -41.47
N GLN A 13 -3.32 -45.35 -41.09
CA GLN A 13 -2.69 -45.19 -39.78
C GLN A 13 -2.21 -43.75 -39.53
N GLY A 14 -1.56 -43.12 -40.51
CA GLY A 14 -1.12 -41.72 -40.40
C GLY A 14 -2.28 -40.72 -40.26
N ASN A 15 -3.40 -41.00 -40.94
CA ASN A 15 -4.62 -40.19 -40.79
C ASN A 15 -5.27 -40.42 -39.43
N LEU A 16 -5.35 -41.67 -38.96
CA LEU A 16 -5.88 -42.00 -37.63
C LEU A 16 -5.05 -41.36 -36.48
N SER A 17 -3.72 -41.39 -36.59
CA SER A 17 -2.84 -40.71 -35.62
C SER A 17 -3.14 -39.22 -35.54
N ARG A 18 -3.24 -38.53 -36.69
CA ARG A 18 -3.58 -37.09 -36.72
C ARG A 18 -4.95 -36.78 -36.10
N VAL A 19 -5.95 -37.62 -36.38
CA VAL A 19 -7.29 -37.47 -35.80
C VAL A 19 -7.26 -37.68 -34.29
N ASN A 20 -6.54 -38.66 -33.80
CA ASN A 20 -6.37 -38.91 -32.36
C ASN A 20 -5.64 -37.73 -31.64
N ASP A 21 -4.65 -37.14 -32.30
CA ASP A 21 -3.97 -35.95 -31.78
C ASP A 21 -4.95 -34.76 -31.67
N GLU A 22 -5.82 -34.56 -32.72
CA GLU A 22 -6.84 -33.51 -32.68
C GLU A 22 -7.92 -33.78 -31.64
N VAL A 23 -8.34 -35.04 -31.41
CA VAL A 23 -9.25 -35.43 -30.33
C VAL A 23 -8.63 -35.10 -28.99
N SER A 24 -7.35 -35.41 -28.78
CA SER A 24 -6.62 -35.14 -27.54
C SER A 24 -6.47 -33.64 -27.28
N LYS A 25 -6.21 -32.82 -28.31
CA LYS A 25 -6.14 -31.35 -28.23
C LYS A 25 -7.50 -30.76 -27.87
N SER A 26 -8.58 -31.18 -28.56
CA SER A 26 -9.93 -30.71 -28.27
C SER A 26 -10.36 -31.10 -26.84
N MET A 27 -10.03 -32.30 -26.38
CA MET A 27 -10.29 -32.73 -25.01
C MET A 27 -9.56 -31.85 -23.98
N ALA A 28 -8.29 -31.52 -24.21
CA ALA A 28 -7.53 -30.63 -23.35
C ALA A 28 -8.15 -29.22 -23.28
N LYS A 29 -8.61 -28.68 -24.42
CA LYS A 29 -9.30 -27.37 -24.51
C LYS A 29 -10.65 -27.41 -23.79
N LEU A 30 -11.46 -28.43 -24.02
CA LEU A 30 -12.76 -28.60 -23.35
C LEU A 30 -12.61 -28.77 -21.82
N SER A 31 -11.57 -29.50 -21.38
CA SER A 31 -11.31 -29.72 -19.97
C SER A 31 -10.81 -28.47 -19.26
N SER A 32 -10.03 -27.62 -19.96
CA SER A 32 -9.49 -26.36 -19.38
C SER A 32 -10.43 -25.18 -19.51
N GLY A 33 -11.38 -25.22 -20.47
CA GLY A 33 -12.22 -24.09 -20.85
C GLY A 33 -11.49 -23.02 -21.68
N PHE A 34 -10.22 -23.25 -22.02
CA PHE A 34 -9.40 -22.29 -22.74
C PHE A 34 -9.12 -22.69 -24.18
N ARG A 35 -9.20 -21.71 -25.08
CA ARG A 35 -8.83 -21.85 -26.49
C ARG A 35 -7.32 -22.03 -26.66
N ILE A 36 -6.53 -21.31 -25.85
CA ILE A 36 -5.07 -21.34 -25.86
C ILE A 36 -4.60 -22.07 -24.60
N THR A 37 -4.18 -23.33 -24.75
CA THR A 37 -3.70 -24.16 -23.65
C THR A 37 -2.18 -24.25 -23.61
N ARG A 38 -1.51 -24.09 -24.75
CA ARG A 38 -0.06 -24.18 -24.92
C ARG A 38 0.48 -23.03 -25.75
N ALA A 39 1.76 -22.69 -25.56
CA ALA A 39 2.43 -21.66 -26.35
C ALA A 39 2.45 -22.00 -27.87
N SER A 40 2.38 -23.30 -28.23
CA SER A 40 2.30 -23.76 -29.62
C SER A 40 0.95 -23.46 -30.27
N ASP A 41 -0.13 -23.19 -29.50
CA ASP A 41 -1.45 -22.90 -30.05
C ASP A 41 -1.51 -21.43 -30.54
N ASP A 42 -0.99 -20.50 -29.73
CA ASP A 42 -0.86 -19.08 -30.05
C ASP A 42 0.11 -18.44 -29.02
N SER A 43 1.35 -18.22 -29.45
CA SER A 43 2.38 -17.65 -28.58
C SER A 43 2.15 -16.16 -28.28
N ALA A 44 1.62 -15.42 -29.26
CA ALA A 44 1.35 -13.99 -29.12
C ALA A 44 0.14 -13.75 -28.19
N GLY A 45 -0.97 -14.46 -28.45
CA GLY A 45 -2.18 -14.39 -27.61
C GLY A 45 -1.92 -14.84 -26.18
N LEU A 46 -1.13 -15.91 -25.98
CA LEU A 46 -0.74 -16.35 -24.63
C LEU A 46 0.12 -15.31 -23.90
N GLY A 47 1.04 -14.65 -24.61
CA GLY A 47 1.86 -13.57 -24.04
C GLY A 47 1.00 -12.39 -23.55
N ILE A 48 0.08 -11.93 -24.40
CA ILE A 48 -0.85 -10.83 -24.04
C ILE A 48 -1.75 -11.23 -22.87
N ALA A 49 -2.34 -12.43 -22.90
CA ALA A 49 -3.21 -12.92 -21.83
C ALA A 49 -2.46 -13.02 -20.48
N ASN A 50 -1.20 -13.43 -20.50
CA ASN A 50 -0.39 -13.50 -19.28
C ASN A 50 -0.07 -12.11 -18.71
N ILE A 51 0.20 -11.11 -19.56
CA ILE A 51 0.39 -9.71 -19.15
C ILE A 51 -0.91 -9.19 -18.53
N LEU A 52 -2.04 -9.31 -19.23
CA LEU A 52 -3.34 -8.89 -18.71
C LEU A 52 -3.66 -9.52 -17.34
N ARG A 53 -3.37 -10.81 -17.19
CA ARG A 53 -3.56 -11.50 -15.90
C ARG A 53 -2.64 -10.98 -14.80
N ALA A 54 -1.40 -10.64 -15.12
CA ALA A 54 -0.48 -10.03 -14.17
C ALA A 54 -1.00 -8.65 -13.74
N ASP A 55 -1.48 -7.85 -14.70
CA ASP A 55 -2.05 -6.53 -14.46
C ASP A 55 -3.34 -6.61 -13.61
N ILE A 56 -4.24 -7.53 -13.91
CA ILE A 56 -5.45 -7.78 -13.11
C ILE A 56 -5.10 -8.08 -11.64
N ARG A 57 -4.08 -8.92 -11.41
CA ARG A 57 -3.63 -9.23 -10.05
C ARG A 57 -3.01 -8.03 -9.35
N SER A 58 -2.21 -7.25 -10.07
CA SER A 58 -1.59 -6.03 -9.55
C SER A 58 -2.64 -4.97 -9.20
N LEU A 59 -3.59 -4.73 -10.10
CA LEU A 59 -4.72 -3.82 -9.88
C LEU A 59 -5.61 -4.29 -8.72
N GLY A 60 -5.82 -5.61 -8.60
CA GLY A 60 -6.54 -6.18 -7.45
C GLY A 60 -5.82 -5.92 -6.12
N GLN A 61 -4.49 -5.90 -6.10
CA GLN A 61 -3.73 -5.50 -4.91
C GLN A 61 -3.83 -3.99 -4.69
N ALA A 62 -3.75 -3.18 -5.74
CA ALA A 62 -3.90 -1.73 -5.66
C ALA A 62 -5.29 -1.33 -5.10
N ALA A 63 -6.36 -2.02 -5.49
CA ALA A 63 -7.69 -1.82 -4.92
C ALA A 63 -7.71 -2.10 -3.40
N ARG A 64 -7.09 -3.19 -2.94
CA ARG A 64 -6.98 -3.48 -1.51
C ARG A 64 -6.14 -2.44 -0.75
N ASN A 65 -5.06 -1.95 -1.37
CA ASN A 65 -4.26 -0.87 -0.79
C ASN A 65 -5.08 0.43 -0.65
N ALA A 66 -5.93 0.74 -1.63
CA ALA A 66 -6.85 1.88 -1.58
C ALA A 66 -7.89 1.74 -0.44
N GLU A 67 -8.44 0.54 -0.22
CA GLU A 67 -9.33 0.27 0.91
C GLU A 67 -8.63 0.43 2.26
N GLN A 68 -7.36 0.01 2.37
CA GLN A 68 -6.54 0.25 3.56
C GLN A 68 -6.28 1.74 3.77
N ALA A 69 -5.96 2.49 2.71
CA ALA A 69 -5.77 3.93 2.77
C ALA A 69 -7.04 4.65 3.25
N ASN A 70 -8.20 4.24 2.76
CA ASN A 70 -9.48 4.78 3.23
C ASN A 70 -9.73 4.48 4.72
N SER A 71 -9.38 3.29 5.18
CA SER A 71 -9.46 2.94 6.61
C SER A 71 -8.56 3.81 7.48
N VAL A 72 -7.35 4.12 7.02
CA VAL A 72 -6.43 5.06 7.69
C VAL A 72 -7.04 6.46 7.78
N LEU A 73 -7.62 6.95 6.69
CA LEU A 73 -8.25 8.27 6.66
C LEU A 73 -9.49 8.34 7.56
N ASN A 74 -10.29 7.28 7.64
CA ASN A 74 -11.44 7.22 8.56
C ASN A 74 -11.01 7.32 10.04
N ILE A 75 -9.89 6.67 10.39
CA ILE A 75 -9.32 6.80 11.74
C ILE A 75 -8.85 8.23 12.01
N ALA A 76 -8.17 8.84 11.03
CA ALA A 76 -7.70 10.21 11.14
C ALA A 76 -8.85 11.21 11.23
N GLU A 77 -9.92 11.01 10.45
CA GLU A 77 -11.14 11.82 10.47
C GLU A 77 -11.83 11.77 11.84
N GLY A 78 -12.04 10.58 12.39
CA GLY A 78 -12.64 10.40 13.71
C GLY A 78 -11.83 11.10 14.82
N ALA A 79 -10.51 11.02 14.75
CA ALA A 79 -9.63 11.69 15.69
C ALA A 79 -9.65 13.22 15.50
N ALA A 80 -9.62 13.72 14.27
CA ALA A 80 -9.72 15.14 13.97
C ALA A 80 -11.05 15.74 14.44
N GLY A 81 -12.17 15.00 14.25
CA GLY A 81 -13.47 15.38 14.77
C GLY A 81 -13.51 15.45 16.30
N THR A 82 -12.76 14.58 17.00
CA THR A 82 -12.62 14.65 18.45
C THR A 82 -11.83 15.88 18.89
N VAL A 83 -10.73 16.20 18.21
CA VAL A 83 -9.93 17.42 18.43
C VAL A 83 -10.80 18.66 18.20
N GLN A 84 -11.61 18.69 17.15
CA GLN A 84 -12.52 19.81 16.87
C GLN A 84 -13.49 20.06 18.03
N LYS A 85 -14.11 19.01 18.58
CA LYS A 85 -15.02 19.15 19.74
C LYS A 85 -14.30 19.70 20.98
N MET A 86 -13.05 19.29 21.19
CA MET A 86 -12.23 19.83 22.28
C MET A 86 -11.91 21.31 22.07
N LEU A 87 -11.60 21.71 20.82
CA LEU A 87 -11.39 23.13 20.47
C LEU A 87 -12.66 23.98 20.66
N GLU A 88 -13.82 23.47 20.29
CA GLU A 88 -15.10 24.13 20.53
C GLU A 88 -15.33 24.35 22.03
N ARG A 89 -15.07 23.34 22.86
CA ARG A 89 -15.15 23.47 24.32
C ARG A 89 -14.14 24.46 24.88
N MET A 90 -12.91 24.45 24.37
CA MET A 90 -11.88 25.44 24.76
C MET A 90 -12.30 26.86 24.38
N LYS A 91 -12.98 27.05 23.24
CA LYS A 91 -13.54 28.35 22.83
C LYS A 91 -14.60 28.85 23.81
N GLU A 92 -15.51 27.97 24.25
CA GLU A 92 -16.50 28.31 25.29
C GLU A 92 -15.83 28.79 26.60
N LEU A 93 -14.81 28.03 27.05
CA LEU A 93 -14.06 28.37 28.27
C LEU A 93 -13.31 29.70 28.12
N ALA A 94 -12.65 29.94 27.00
CA ALA A 94 -11.95 31.20 26.74
C ALA A 94 -12.92 32.38 26.66
N SER A 95 -14.10 32.17 26.04
CA SER A 95 -15.16 33.19 26.00
C SER A 95 -15.69 33.52 27.40
N GLN A 96 -15.88 32.48 28.24
CA GLN A 96 -16.27 32.67 29.63
C GLN A 96 -15.19 33.44 30.44
N ALA A 97 -13.91 33.10 30.23
CA ALA A 97 -12.78 33.79 30.89
C ALA A 97 -12.61 35.25 30.42
N ALA A 98 -13.05 35.55 29.21
CA ALA A 98 -13.01 36.92 28.60
C ALA A 98 -14.13 37.84 29.14
N SER A 99 -14.98 37.39 30.06
CA SER A 99 -16.00 38.21 30.69
C SER A 99 -15.48 38.92 31.92
N ASP A 100 -15.80 40.20 32.08
CA ASP A 100 -15.47 40.96 33.28
C ASP A 100 -16.22 40.49 34.54
N SER A 101 -17.28 39.73 34.37
CA SER A 101 -18.07 39.14 35.46
C SER A 101 -17.37 38.01 36.17
N VAL A 102 -16.27 37.49 35.61
CA VAL A 102 -15.50 36.37 36.17
C VAL A 102 -14.31 36.94 36.97
N ASP A 103 -14.22 36.62 38.23
CA ASP A 103 -13.11 36.99 39.11
C ASP A 103 -11.84 36.17 38.81
N SER A 104 -10.74 36.53 39.42
CA SER A 104 -9.45 35.85 39.20
C SER A 104 -9.46 34.36 39.64
N ALA A 105 -10.22 34.02 40.69
CA ALA A 105 -10.35 32.65 41.16
C ALA A 105 -11.19 31.81 40.17
N GLY A 106 -12.25 32.38 39.62
CA GLY A 106 -13.04 31.79 38.55
C GLY A 106 -12.24 31.55 37.30
N ARG A 107 -11.45 32.55 36.85
CA ARG A 107 -10.54 32.38 35.69
C ARG A 107 -9.50 31.30 35.94
N SER A 108 -8.94 31.19 37.13
CA SER A 108 -7.98 30.12 37.45
C SER A 108 -8.58 28.73 37.28
N ARG A 109 -9.85 28.52 37.67
CA ARG A 109 -10.56 27.23 37.50
C ARG A 109 -10.81 26.94 36.02
N ILE A 110 -11.24 27.95 35.24
CA ILE A 110 -11.43 27.83 33.79
C ILE A 110 -10.10 27.49 33.11
N THR A 111 -9.00 28.16 33.52
CA THR A 111 -7.66 27.89 33.00
C THR A 111 -7.23 26.44 33.23
N THR A 112 -7.54 25.88 34.42
CA THR A 112 -7.22 24.47 34.71
C THR A 112 -7.94 23.51 33.75
N GLU A 113 -9.25 23.71 33.47
CA GLU A 113 -10.00 22.92 32.52
C GLU A 113 -9.46 23.11 31.09
N TYR A 114 -9.16 24.34 30.70
CA TYR A 114 -8.58 24.69 29.40
C TYR A 114 -7.23 23.97 29.17
N GLN A 115 -6.34 23.99 30.14
CA GLN A 115 -5.05 23.31 30.12
C GLN A 115 -5.22 21.77 30.03
N ALA A 116 -6.20 21.21 30.75
CA ALA A 116 -6.51 19.80 30.69
C ALA A 116 -7.00 19.38 29.27
N LEU A 117 -7.85 20.20 28.63
CA LEU A 117 -8.29 19.94 27.27
C LEU A 117 -7.14 20.07 26.27
N ARG A 118 -6.24 21.06 26.42
CA ARG A 118 -5.04 21.16 25.58
C ARG A 118 -4.15 19.93 25.70
N ALA A 119 -3.91 19.44 26.92
CA ALA A 119 -3.14 18.23 27.15
C ALA A 119 -3.84 16.99 26.56
N GLU A 120 -5.18 16.95 26.60
CA GLU A 120 -5.97 15.85 26.01
C GLU A 120 -5.92 15.87 24.48
N ILE A 121 -5.86 17.04 23.83
CA ILE A 121 -5.58 17.16 22.40
C ILE A 121 -4.24 16.51 22.07
N ASP A 122 -3.17 16.89 22.77
CA ASP A 122 -1.83 16.34 22.52
C ASP A 122 -1.78 14.82 22.79
N ARG A 123 -2.47 14.35 23.83
CA ARG A 123 -2.60 12.92 24.11
C ARG A 123 -3.32 12.20 22.98
N THR A 124 -4.45 12.73 22.52
CA THR A 124 -5.23 12.15 21.42
C THR A 124 -4.40 12.07 20.14
N VAL A 125 -3.74 13.17 19.78
CA VAL A 125 -2.86 13.26 18.61
C VAL A 125 -1.71 12.26 18.67
N SER A 126 -1.15 12.01 19.83
CA SER A 126 -0.03 11.06 20.00
C SER A 126 -0.47 9.60 20.07
N THR A 127 -1.69 9.32 20.51
CA THR A 127 -2.21 7.95 20.68
C THR A 127 -2.85 7.38 19.42
N VAL A 128 -3.34 8.23 18.51
CA VAL A 128 -3.95 7.80 17.25
C VAL A 128 -2.88 7.32 16.28
N LYS A 129 -2.74 5.99 16.17
CA LYS A 129 -1.71 5.33 15.38
C LYS A 129 -2.32 4.27 14.47
N PHE A 130 -1.72 4.10 13.31
CA PHE A 130 -1.97 2.96 12.43
C PHE A 130 -0.65 2.22 12.20
N GLN A 131 -0.61 0.92 12.53
CA GLN A 131 0.60 0.08 12.45
C GLN A 131 1.83 0.71 13.14
N GLY A 132 1.61 1.40 14.28
CA GLY A 132 2.67 2.06 15.04
C GLY A 132 3.01 3.48 14.59
N ASN A 133 2.57 3.93 13.42
CA ASN A 133 2.79 5.28 12.90
C ASN A 133 1.66 6.21 13.33
N ALA A 134 2.00 7.35 13.93
CA ALA A 134 1.00 8.36 14.28
C ALA A 134 0.45 9.03 13.02
N LEU A 135 -0.86 9.29 13.00
CA LEU A 135 -1.55 9.77 11.79
C LEU A 135 -1.69 11.29 11.75
N ILE A 136 -1.96 11.91 12.91
CA ILE A 136 -2.38 13.32 12.99
C ILE A 136 -1.44 14.20 13.83
N ASN A 137 -0.21 13.72 14.10
CA ASN A 137 0.83 14.49 14.80
C ASN A 137 1.83 15.15 13.86
N GLY A 138 1.60 15.10 12.54
CA GLY A 138 2.52 15.63 11.54
C GLY A 138 3.60 14.64 11.08
N SER A 139 3.78 13.49 11.74
CA SER A 139 4.86 12.55 11.41
C SER A 139 4.46 11.47 10.43
N PHE A 140 3.21 11.43 9.97
CA PHE A 140 2.77 10.41 9.02
C PHE A 140 3.56 10.49 7.71
N GLY A 141 4.19 9.36 7.35
CA GLY A 141 5.10 9.30 6.20
C GLY A 141 6.41 10.07 6.37
N ALA A 142 6.71 10.57 7.57
CA ALA A 142 7.97 11.24 7.85
C ALA A 142 9.16 10.33 7.55
N THR A 143 10.20 10.89 6.95
CA THR A 143 11.43 10.19 6.62
C THR A 143 12.64 10.92 7.18
N ILE A 144 13.65 10.16 7.55
CA ILE A 144 14.94 10.75 7.93
C ILE A 144 15.63 11.19 6.66
N ASN A 145 15.98 12.48 6.59
CA ASN A 145 16.64 13.02 5.42
C ASN A 145 18.06 12.44 5.30
N ALA A 146 18.45 12.06 4.10
CA ALA A 146 19.80 11.56 3.79
C ALA A 146 20.91 12.59 4.08
N SER A 147 20.57 13.89 4.17
CA SER A 147 21.49 14.95 4.57
C SER A 147 21.71 15.06 6.09
N SER A 148 21.17 14.12 6.87
CA SER A 148 21.38 14.07 8.34
C SER A 148 22.87 13.82 8.66
N THR A 149 23.56 14.83 9.16
CA THR A 149 25.02 14.76 9.42
C THR A 149 25.37 13.82 10.56
N ALA A 150 24.41 13.50 11.44
CA ALA A 150 24.61 12.55 12.53
C ALA A 150 24.64 11.08 12.07
N LEU A 151 24.18 10.76 10.86
CA LEU A 151 24.12 9.40 10.31
C LEU A 151 25.36 9.00 9.50
N ALA A 152 26.51 9.62 9.75
CA ALA A 152 27.78 9.18 9.16
C ALA A 152 28.40 8.08 10.02
N THR A 153 28.96 7.05 9.37
CA THR A 153 29.66 5.96 10.09
C THR A 153 30.82 6.45 10.95
N THR A 154 31.36 7.62 10.65
CA THR A 154 32.40 8.30 11.42
C THR A 154 31.87 8.99 12.68
N THR A 155 30.57 9.26 12.78
CA THR A 155 29.94 9.95 13.93
C THR A 155 29.41 8.99 14.98
N GLY A 156 29.52 7.70 14.80
CA GLY A 156 29.12 6.71 15.77
C GLY A 156 27.63 6.32 15.77
N VAL A 157 26.80 6.89 14.90
CA VAL A 157 25.41 6.47 14.65
C VAL A 157 25.32 5.94 13.25
N TYR A 158 24.90 4.69 13.08
CA TYR A 158 24.80 4.10 11.74
C TYR A 158 23.35 3.98 11.23
N ALA A 159 22.37 4.04 12.12
CA ALA A 159 20.96 4.05 11.73
C ALA A 159 20.12 4.85 12.73
N ALA A 160 19.10 5.48 12.21
CA ALA A 160 18.05 6.10 13.01
C ALA A 160 16.70 5.59 12.50
N LYS A 161 15.79 5.32 13.42
CA LYS A 161 14.42 4.86 13.13
C LYS A 161 13.43 5.81 13.77
N LEU A 162 12.36 6.13 13.03
CA LEU A 162 11.26 6.94 13.52
C LEU A 162 10.30 6.04 14.31
N THR A 163 9.99 6.43 15.54
CA THR A 163 9.00 5.77 16.42
C THR A 163 7.87 6.72 16.80
N GLY A 164 7.71 7.81 16.05
CA GLY A 164 6.71 8.86 16.27
C GLY A 164 7.31 10.26 16.37
N ALA A 165 8.54 10.45 15.91
CA ALA A 165 9.19 11.77 15.91
C ALA A 165 8.43 12.77 15.02
N GLY A 166 8.25 13.98 15.51
CA GLY A 166 7.74 15.09 14.72
C GLY A 166 8.75 15.54 13.66
N ILE A 167 8.24 16.30 12.67
CA ILE A 167 9.09 16.91 11.66
C ILE A 167 9.95 18.01 12.28
N GLY A 168 11.22 18.03 11.95
CA GLY A 168 12.15 19.04 12.45
C GLY A 168 13.61 18.59 12.46
N ALA A 169 14.47 19.50 12.86
CA ALA A 169 15.87 19.20 13.07
C ALA A 169 16.10 18.78 14.53
N TYR A 170 16.69 17.62 14.71
CA TYR A 170 17.11 17.09 16.00
C TYR A 170 18.62 17.19 16.09
N THR A 171 19.09 17.93 17.06
CA THR A 171 20.53 18.07 17.31
C THR A 171 20.99 16.99 18.26
N LEU A 172 21.93 16.19 17.81
CA LEU A 172 22.59 15.15 18.58
C LEU A 172 23.90 15.70 19.14
N SER A 173 24.08 15.58 20.45
CA SER A 173 25.35 15.87 21.12
C SER A 173 25.69 14.73 22.06
N SER A 174 26.97 14.36 22.17
CA SER A 174 27.41 13.35 23.12
C SER A 174 28.54 13.86 23.99
N GLY A 175 28.50 13.44 25.27
CA GLY A 175 29.60 13.50 26.19
C GLY A 175 30.21 12.11 26.39
N SER A 176 31.15 11.98 27.34
CA SER A 176 31.95 10.75 27.54
C SER A 176 31.11 9.48 27.87
N SER A 177 29.90 9.62 28.37
CA SER A 177 29.02 8.48 28.69
C SER A 177 27.52 8.78 28.53
N ILE A 178 27.20 9.87 27.85
CA ILE A 178 25.82 10.31 27.64
C ILE A 178 25.61 10.79 26.18
N VAL A 179 24.44 10.54 25.66
CA VAL A 179 23.98 11.10 24.37
C VAL A 179 22.72 11.89 24.64
N THR A 180 22.72 13.15 24.25
CA THR A 180 21.58 14.06 24.33
C THR A 180 21.06 14.34 22.94
N LEU A 181 19.76 14.12 22.76
CA LEU A 181 19.03 14.50 21.57
C LEU A 181 18.07 15.64 21.92
N THR A 182 18.13 16.71 21.16
CA THR A 182 17.33 17.92 21.39
C THR A 182 16.56 18.30 20.13
N ASN A 183 15.28 18.59 20.29
CA ASN A 183 14.42 19.19 19.23
C ASN A 183 13.99 20.58 19.70
N GLY A 184 14.90 21.56 19.60
CA GLY A 184 14.61 22.95 19.95
C GLY A 184 14.11 23.17 21.40
N SER A 185 12.95 22.66 21.72
CA SER A 185 12.28 22.86 23.03
C SER A 185 12.34 21.64 23.96
N THR A 186 12.54 20.45 23.44
CA THR A 186 12.58 19.21 24.25
C THR A 186 13.92 18.54 24.09
N SER A 187 14.56 18.17 25.20
CA SER A 187 15.80 17.39 25.20
C SER A 187 15.64 16.13 26.01
N GLN A 188 16.22 15.04 25.52
CA GLN A 188 16.31 13.78 26.24
C GLN A 188 17.74 13.29 26.22
N THR A 189 18.24 12.89 27.40
CA THR A 189 19.59 12.39 27.60
C THR A 189 19.54 10.94 28.00
N LEU A 190 20.34 10.11 27.35
CA LEU A 190 20.50 8.69 27.64
C LEU A 190 21.95 8.36 27.94
N GLY A 191 22.17 7.48 28.91
CA GLY A 191 23.49 6.93 29.21
C GLY A 191 23.92 5.96 28.11
N VAL A 192 25.21 6.01 27.77
CA VAL A 192 25.82 5.10 26.78
C VAL A 192 27.05 4.41 27.38
N THR A 193 27.23 3.15 27.03
CA THR A 193 28.44 2.41 27.38
C THR A 193 29.43 2.52 26.22
N ALA A 194 30.59 3.12 26.50
CA ALA A 194 31.66 3.24 25.49
C ALA A 194 32.11 1.86 25.01
N GLY A 195 32.36 1.74 23.71
CA GLY A 195 32.88 0.52 23.09
C GLY A 195 31.83 -0.54 22.75
N SER A 196 30.53 -0.31 23.01
CA SER A 196 29.46 -1.26 22.70
C SER A 196 28.47 -0.72 21.67
N LYS A 197 28.01 -1.57 20.77
CA LYS A 197 26.87 -1.24 19.93
C LYS A 197 25.60 -1.26 20.77
N GLN A 198 24.81 -0.20 20.70
CA GLN A 198 23.59 -0.03 21.51
C GLN A 198 22.50 0.57 20.66
N THR A 199 21.27 0.27 21.07
CA THR A 199 20.07 0.94 20.53
C THR A 199 19.57 1.92 21.59
N LEU A 200 19.61 3.21 21.28
CA LEU A 200 19.18 4.30 22.15
C LEU A 200 17.75 4.70 21.77
N ASN A 201 16.84 4.54 22.71
CA ASN A 201 15.43 4.84 22.47
C ASN A 201 15.05 6.17 23.12
N PHE A 202 14.94 7.23 22.34
CA PHE A 202 14.51 8.56 22.74
C PHE A 202 12.97 8.64 22.68
N THR A 203 12.31 8.04 23.67
CA THR A 203 10.84 7.91 23.71
C THR A 203 10.13 9.24 23.73
N ALA A 204 10.68 10.27 24.41
CA ALA A 204 10.11 11.61 24.46
C ALA A 204 10.19 12.35 23.12
N LEU A 205 11.14 11.97 22.27
CA LEU A 205 11.39 12.57 20.96
C LEU A 205 10.96 11.67 19.79
N GLY A 206 10.53 10.43 20.07
CA GLY A 206 10.04 9.49 19.09
C GLY A 206 11.10 9.01 18.08
N LEU A 207 12.36 8.96 18.49
CA LEU A 207 13.51 8.52 17.70
C LEU A 207 14.24 7.37 18.37
N THR A 208 14.64 6.38 17.61
CA THR A 208 15.53 5.30 18.05
C THR A 208 16.81 5.36 17.23
N LEU A 209 17.95 5.41 17.88
CA LEU A 209 19.27 5.47 17.27
C LEU A 209 20.04 4.19 17.50
N ASP A 210 20.52 3.56 16.46
CA ASP A 210 21.42 2.44 16.52
C ASP A 210 22.87 2.97 16.43
N THR A 211 23.66 2.73 17.47
CA THR A 211 25.01 3.28 17.61
C THR A 211 26.08 2.23 17.29
N THR A 212 27.23 2.70 16.79
CA THR A 212 28.44 1.89 16.63
C THR A 212 29.20 1.82 17.97
N SER A 213 30.25 0.99 18.05
CA SER A 213 31.14 0.92 19.20
C SER A 213 31.95 2.22 19.44
N ALA A 214 31.90 3.19 18.52
CA ALA A 214 32.61 4.46 18.64
C ALA A 214 31.90 5.48 19.55
N VAL A 215 30.61 5.27 19.86
CA VAL A 215 29.85 6.17 20.73
C VAL A 215 30.35 6.08 22.18
N GLY A 216 30.62 7.22 22.78
CA GLY A 216 31.20 7.31 24.13
C GLY A 216 32.74 7.44 24.15
N ALA A 217 33.44 7.11 23.05
CA ALA A 217 34.86 7.35 22.88
C ALA A 217 35.16 8.62 22.04
N ALA A 218 34.22 9.06 21.23
CA ALA A 218 34.30 10.26 20.41
C ALA A 218 33.06 11.14 20.60
N THR A 219 33.23 12.46 20.43
CA THR A 219 32.12 13.41 20.40
C THR A 219 31.26 13.17 19.17
N VAL A 220 30.07 12.61 19.39
CA VAL A 220 29.05 12.51 18.34
C VAL A 220 28.27 13.81 18.32
N ALA A 221 28.46 14.61 17.32
CA ALA A 221 27.69 15.82 17.11
C ALA A 221 27.16 15.84 15.69
N GLY A 222 25.91 16.19 15.52
CA GLY A 222 25.31 16.28 14.20
C GLY A 222 23.80 16.50 14.28
N ASN A 223 23.22 16.78 13.14
CA ASN A 223 21.78 16.96 13.05
C ASN A 223 21.15 15.74 12.39
N ILE A 224 20.02 15.28 12.97
CA ILE A 224 19.11 14.36 12.31
C ILE A 224 17.92 15.19 11.85
N THR A 225 17.76 15.33 10.55
CA THR A 225 16.64 16.07 9.99
C THR A 225 15.53 15.10 9.63
N VAL A 226 14.43 15.19 10.36
CA VAL A 226 13.19 14.49 10.01
C VAL A 226 12.41 15.37 9.06
N GLY A 227 12.38 15.00 7.81
CA GLY A 227 11.62 15.68 6.78
C GLY A 227 10.15 15.27 6.81
N GLY A 228 9.27 16.21 6.42
CA GLY A 228 7.88 15.89 6.13
C GLY A 228 7.83 14.90 4.98
N GLY A 229 7.40 13.68 5.28
CA GLY A 229 7.10 12.67 4.30
C GLY A 229 5.63 12.69 3.93
N ALA A 230 5.31 11.98 2.88
CA ALA A 230 3.94 11.63 2.56
C ALA A 230 3.79 10.11 2.67
N GLY A 231 2.80 9.65 3.39
CA GLY A 231 2.39 8.26 3.30
C GLY A 231 1.82 8.03 1.91
N SER A 232 2.51 7.25 1.07
CA SER A 232 2.08 7.00 -0.30
C SER A 232 1.39 5.65 -0.40
N PHE A 233 0.18 5.64 -0.93
CA PHE A 233 -0.58 4.44 -1.21
C PHE A 233 -0.66 4.23 -2.71
N LEU A 234 -0.20 3.05 -3.17
CA LEU A 234 -0.34 2.65 -4.55
C LEU A 234 -1.80 2.26 -4.81
N VAL A 235 -2.48 3.03 -5.64
CA VAL A 235 -3.92 2.88 -5.95
C VAL A 235 -4.17 2.48 -7.40
N SER A 236 -3.13 2.51 -8.23
CA SER A 236 -3.16 2.09 -9.62
C SER A 236 -1.88 1.33 -9.95
N SER A 237 -1.85 0.63 -11.07
CA SER A 237 -0.66 -0.03 -11.59
C SER A 237 -0.68 0.11 -13.10
N SER A 238 0.00 1.13 -13.60
CA SER A 238 0.18 1.37 -15.04
C SER A 238 1.32 0.51 -15.64
N GLY A 239 1.82 -0.47 -14.89
CA GLY A 239 2.97 -1.31 -15.27
C GLY A 239 4.34 -0.66 -15.02
N GLN A 240 4.38 0.63 -14.70
CA GLN A 240 5.57 1.34 -14.23
C GLN A 240 5.18 2.13 -12.98
N TYR A 241 5.98 2.02 -11.92
CA TYR A 241 5.80 2.76 -10.68
C TYR A 241 6.04 4.25 -10.94
N SER A 242 4.97 5.02 -11.04
CA SER A 242 5.01 6.47 -11.26
C SER A 242 4.29 7.22 -10.13
N GLY A 243 4.60 8.52 -9.99
CA GLY A 243 3.92 9.36 -9.01
C GLY A 243 2.41 9.48 -9.24
N ASN A 244 1.93 9.20 -10.45
CA ASN A 244 0.51 9.23 -10.81
C ASN A 244 -0.26 7.99 -10.30
N ASP A 245 0.46 6.90 -10.00
CA ASP A 245 -0.13 5.66 -9.48
C ASP A 245 -0.35 5.70 -7.96
N GLN A 246 0.05 6.79 -7.31
CA GLN A 246 0.03 6.94 -5.87
C GLN A 246 -0.88 8.08 -5.42
N ILE A 247 -1.56 7.86 -4.30
CA ILE A 247 -2.18 8.93 -3.53
C ILE A 247 -1.30 9.17 -2.30
N SER A 248 -0.74 10.36 -2.20
CA SER A 248 0.13 10.77 -1.10
C SER A 248 -0.69 11.51 -0.05
N ILE A 249 -0.54 11.09 1.20
CA ILE A 249 -1.11 11.74 2.38
C ILE A 249 0.02 12.49 3.07
N SER A 250 0.01 13.83 2.97
CA SER A 250 1.03 14.65 3.65
C SER A 250 0.78 14.70 5.16
N GLY A 251 1.74 14.20 5.94
CA GLY A 251 1.66 14.27 7.39
C GLY A 251 1.59 15.69 7.93
N THR A 252 2.25 16.65 7.27
CA THR A 252 2.23 18.07 7.69
C THR A 252 0.84 18.68 7.63
N SER A 253 0.05 18.32 6.61
CA SER A 253 -1.33 18.84 6.44
C SER A 253 -2.31 18.24 7.47
N LEU A 254 -1.92 17.20 8.16
CA LEU A 254 -2.72 16.50 9.17
C LEU A 254 -2.19 16.73 10.59
N ASN A 255 -1.33 17.71 10.83
CA ASN A 255 -0.81 17.98 12.16
C ASN A 255 -1.81 18.78 12.98
N LEU A 256 -2.41 18.12 13.98
CA LEU A 256 -3.38 18.68 14.90
C LEU A 256 -2.85 18.78 16.35
N SER A 257 -1.52 18.77 16.56
CA SER A 257 -0.94 19.00 17.89
C SER A 257 -1.21 20.43 18.34
N SER A 258 -1.27 20.66 19.65
CA SER A 258 -1.52 22.00 20.21
C SER A 258 -0.51 23.04 19.70
N SER A 259 0.74 22.62 19.50
CA SER A 259 1.80 23.47 18.94
C SER A 259 1.56 23.83 17.46
N ALA A 260 1.09 22.88 16.63
CA ALA A 260 0.76 23.14 15.23
C ALA A 260 -0.52 23.97 15.07
N LEU A 261 -1.44 23.82 16.00
CA LEU A 261 -2.66 24.62 16.09
C LEU A 261 -2.41 25.99 16.71
N THR A 262 -1.18 26.31 17.13
CA THR A 262 -0.79 27.60 17.75
C THR A 262 -1.55 27.94 19.04
N ILE A 263 -1.96 26.95 19.83
CA ILE A 263 -2.65 27.14 21.09
C ILE A 263 -1.60 27.25 22.19
N ALA A 264 -1.12 28.47 22.41
CA ALA A 264 -0.04 28.73 23.35
C ALA A 264 -0.50 29.46 24.62
N THR A 265 -1.54 30.29 24.52
CA THR A 265 -1.96 31.22 25.54
C THR A 265 -3.00 30.62 26.50
N ASP A 266 -2.72 30.67 27.79
CA ASP A 266 -3.68 30.27 28.82
C ASP A 266 -4.53 31.47 29.26
N PRO A 267 -5.87 31.34 29.39
CA PRO A 267 -6.77 32.44 29.66
C PRO A 267 -6.77 32.88 31.15
N THR A 268 -5.61 33.24 31.68
CA THR A 268 -5.44 33.63 33.11
C THR A 268 -5.88 35.06 33.43
N THR A 269 -5.87 35.93 32.45
CA THR A 269 -6.34 37.31 32.55
C THR A 269 -7.31 37.64 31.44
N LEU A 270 -8.05 38.74 31.54
CA LEU A 270 -8.99 39.18 30.51
C LEU A 270 -8.30 39.31 29.12
N ALA A 271 -7.15 40.01 29.09
CA ALA A 271 -6.41 40.22 27.84
C ALA A 271 -5.88 38.90 27.27
N LEU A 272 -5.40 37.99 28.12
CA LEU A 272 -4.95 36.67 27.65
C LEU A 272 -6.11 35.77 27.19
N ALA A 273 -7.28 35.90 27.83
CA ALA A 273 -8.49 35.21 27.36
C ALA A 273 -8.94 35.65 25.97
N GLN A 274 -8.83 36.96 25.66
CA GLN A 274 -9.11 37.48 24.33
C GLN A 274 -8.09 36.99 23.29
N THR A 275 -6.80 36.90 23.67
CA THR A 275 -5.76 36.29 22.81
C THR A 275 -6.03 34.82 22.58
N ALA A 276 -6.35 34.06 23.63
CA ALA A 276 -6.70 32.64 23.53
C ALA A 276 -7.89 32.38 22.63
N LEU A 277 -8.92 33.24 22.63
CA LEU A 277 -10.04 33.17 21.69
C LEU A 277 -9.59 33.27 20.23
N THR A 278 -8.69 34.22 19.95
CA THR A 278 -8.17 34.40 18.58
C THR A 278 -7.32 33.18 18.15
N GLU A 279 -6.49 32.64 19.04
CA GLU A 279 -5.71 31.45 18.78
C GLU A 279 -6.60 30.24 18.52
N ILE A 280 -7.69 30.07 19.29
CA ILE A 280 -8.63 28.94 19.08
C ILE A 280 -9.38 29.09 17.76
N ASP A 281 -9.76 30.30 17.33
CA ASP A 281 -10.42 30.50 16.03
C ASP A 281 -9.50 30.10 14.87
N VAL A 282 -8.22 30.41 14.98
CA VAL A 282 -7.21 29.93 14.02
C VAL A 282 -7.06 28.40 14.11
N ALA A 283 -7.03 27.84 15.32
CA ALA A 283 -6.95 26.41 15.53
C ALA A 283 -8.13 25.64 14.92
N ILE A 284 -9.36 26.13 15.12
CA ILE A 284 -10.57 25.57 14.51
C ILE A 284 -10.49 25.63 12.99
N THR A 285 -10.00 26.74 12.43
CA THR A 285 -9.81 26.89 10.98
C THR A 285 -8.80 25.89 10.45
N ASN A 286 -7.69 25.69 11.15
CA ASN A 286 -6.66 24.70 10.79
C ASN A 286 -7.21 23.26 10.91
N ALA A 287 -7.98 22.94 11.95
CA ALA A 287 -8.63 21.65 12.10
C ALA A 287 -9.64 21.36 10.97
N ASN A 288 -10.44 22.36 10.60
CA ASN A 288 -11.36 22.27 9.46
C ASN A 288 -10.62 22.07 8.14
N THR A 289 -9.48 22.74 7.97
CA THR A 289 -8.62 22.54 6.78
C THR A 289 -8.10 21.11 6.73
N ALA A 290 -7.64 20.55 7.86
CA ALA A 290 -7.20 19.17 7.93
C ALA A 290 -8.34 18.18 7.60
N LEU A 291 -9.55 18.41 8.14
CA LEU A 291 -10.74 17.62 7.79
C LEU A 291 -11.08 17.73 6.29
N GLY A 292 -10.98 18.93 5.71
CA GLY A 292 -11.15 19.14 4.27
C GLY A 292 -10.14 18.39 3.43
N VAL A 293 -8.88 18.34 3.85
CA VAL A 293 -7.83 17.53 3.20
C VAL A 293 -8.17 16.05 3.29
N ILE A 294 -8.57 15.54 4.47
CA ILE A 294 -8.98 14.14 4.64
C ILE A 294 -10.13 13.82 3.69
N GLY A 295 -11.20 14.61 3.68
CA GLY A 295 -12.36 14.37 2.81
C GLY A 295 -12.01 14.40 1.31
N SER A 296 -11.12 15.31 0.91
CA SER A 296 -10.65 15.36 -0.49
C SER A 296 -9.84 14.11 -0.86
N LEU A 297 -9.03 13.59 0.05
CA LEU A 297 -8.26 12.36 -0.16
C LEU A 297 -9.15 11.12 -0.20
N GLN A 298 -10.17 11.04 0.66
CA GLN A 298 -11.18 9.97 0.63
C GLN A 298 -11.90 9.94 -0.72
N SER A 299 -12.37 11.08 -1.20
CA SER A 299 -13.02 11.20 -2.51
C SER A 299 -12.09 10.78 -3.65
N ARG A 300 -10.83 11.18 -3.61
CA ARG A 300 -9.83 10.76 -4.61
C ARG A 300 -9.57 9.25 -4.59
N ILE A 301 -9.49 8.64 -3.42
CA ILE A 301 -9.33 7.18 -3.26
C ILE A 301 -10.56 6.44 -3.79
N GLU A 302 -11.76 6.93 -3.51
CA GLU A 302 -13.01 6.34 -4.00
C GLU A 302 -13.04 6.33 -5.54
N VAL A 303 -12.77 7.47 -6.17
CA VAL A 303 -12.71 7.59 -7.64
C VAL A 303 -11.62 6.69 -8.23
N ALA A 304 -10.43 6.64 -7.61
CA ALA A 304 -9.34 5.77 -8.04
C ALA A 304 -9.71 4.29 -7.92
N THR A 305 -10.39 3.91 -6.84
CA THR A 305 -10.86 2.53 -6.62
C THR A 305 -11.90 2.12 -7.67
N GLU A 306 -12.85 2.98 -8.00
CA GLU A 306 -13.86 2.72 -9.02
C GLU A 306 -13.23 2.58 -10.41
N ASN A 307 -12.30 3.48 -10.75
CA ASN A 307 -11.53 3.37 -12.00
C ASN A 307 -10.72 2.06 -12.07
N THR A 308 -10.09 1.67 -10.97
CA THR A 308 -9.33 0.42 -10.88
C THR A 308 -10.24 -0.80 -11.06
N LYS A 309 -11.43 -0.82 -10.44
CA LYS A 309 -12.43 -1.88 -10.63
C LYS A 309 -12.91 -1.98 -12.07
N THR A 310 -13.19 -0.84 -12.70
CA THR A 310 -13.59 -0.77 -14.12
C THR A 310 -12.47 -1.29 -15.03
N THR A 311 -11.23 -0.93 -14.75
CA THR A 311 -10.05 -1.40 -15.49
C THR A 311 -9.88 -2.92 -15.36
N ILE A 312 -10.05 -3.48 -14.16
CA ILE A 312 -10.02 -4.93 -13.91
C ILE A 312 -11.10 -5.64 -14.75
N GLN A 313 -12.33 -5.10 -14.79
CA GLN A 313 -13.41 -5.67 -15.59
C GLN A 313 -13.07 -5.68 -17.07
N ASN A 314 -12.56 -4.56 -17.60
CA ASN A 314 -12.17 -4.44 -19.00
C ASN A 314 -11.01 -5.39 -19.35
N PHE A 315 -10.01 -5.50 -18.50
CA PHE A 315 -8.89 -6.43 -18.71
C PHE A 315 -9.34 -7.89 -18.61
N SER A 316 -10.25 -8.21 -17.69
CA SER A 316 -10.83 -9.55 -17.60
C SER A 316 -11.65 -9.89 -18.85
N ALA A 317 -12.43 -8.95 -19.38
CA ALA A 317 -13.16 -9.13 -20.63
C ALA A 317 -12.21 -9.31 -21.83
N ALA A 318 -11.12 -8.55 -21.87
CA ALA A 318 -10.08 -8.70 -22.89
C ALA A 318 -9.34 -10.05 -22.78
N GLU A 319 -8.97 -10.48 -21.58
CA GLU A 319 -8.36 -11.81 -21.34
C GLU A 319 -9.31 -12.92 -21.79
N SER A 320 -10.59 -12.84 -21.41
CA SER A 320 -11.64 -13.78 -21.80
C SER A 320 -11.76 -13.88 -23.34
N SER A 321 -11.82 -12.75 -24.02
CA SER A 321 -11.90 -12.70 -25.50
C SER A 321 -10.70 -13.37 -26.18
N ILE A 322 -9.51 -13.28 -25.58
CA ILE A 322 -8.30 -13.90 -26.14
C ILE A 322 -8.25 -15.38 -25.82
N ARG A 323 -8.62 -15.79 -24.60
CA ARG A 323 -8.26 -17.10 -24.07
C ARG A 323 -9.42 -18.06 -23.90
N ASP A 324 -10.64 -17.57 -23.69
CA ASP A 324 -11.78 -18.45 -23.44
C ASP A 324 -12.21 -19.21 -24.68
N LEU A 325 -12.72 -20.40 -24.48
CA LEU A 325 -13.14 -21.32 -25.49
C LEU A 325 -14.65 -21.20 -25.73
N ASP A 326 -15.06 -21.12 -27.01
CA ASP A 326 -16.44 -21.43 -27.37
C ASP A 326 -16.67 -22.94 -27.25
N MET A 327 -17.30 -23.33 -26.16
CA MET A 327 -17.57 -24.72 -25.81
C MET A 327 -18.46 -25.40 -26.84
N ALA A 328 -19.44 -24.70 -27.45
CA ALA A 328 -20.35 -25.27 -28.41
C ALA A 328 -19.65 -25.61 -29.74
N ALA A 329 -18.82 -24.69 -30.21
CA ALA A 329 -18.03 -24.89 -31.44
C ALA A 329 -17.00 -26.01 -31.25
N GLU A 330 -16.29 -26.04 -30.10
CA GLU A 330 -15.25 -27.08 -29.85
C GLU A 330 -15.87 -28.44 -29.58
N MET A 331 -17.02 -28.55 -28.90
CA MET A 331 -17.76 -29.82 -28.78
C MET A 331 -18.17 -30.41 -30.15
N THR A 332 -18.61 -29.57 -31.06
CA THR A 332 -18.94 -29.99 -32.41
C THR A 332 -17.70 -30.53 -33.13
N LYS A 333 -16.57 -29.85 -32.99
CA LYS A 333 -15.27 -30.29 -33.55
C LYS A 333 -14.79 -31.60 -32.92
N PHE A 334 -14.90 -31.72 -31.59
CA PHE A 334 -14.56 -32.94 -30.84
C PHE A 334 -15.39 -34.15 -31.33
N THR A 335 -16.73 -33.98 -31.40
CA THR A 335 -17.63 -35.05 -31.85
C THR A 335 -17.33 -35.48 -33.30
N LYS A 336 -17.09 -34.51 -34.17
CA LYS A 336 -16.64 -34.80 -35.54
C LYS A 336 -15.36 -35.62 -35.59
N ASN A 337 -14.36 -35.22 -34.82
CA ASN A 337 -13.07 -35.91 -34.78
C ASN A 337 -13.21 -37.30 -34.15
N GLN A 338 -14.07 -37.46 -33.14
CA GLN A 338 -14.37 -38.77 -32.54
C GLN A 338 -15.02 -39.74 -33.55
N VAL A 339 -15.98 -39.26 -34.36
CA VAL A 339 -16.56 -40.05 -35.44
C VAL A 339 -15.52 -40.39 -36.51
N LEU A 340 -14.65 -39.47 -36.87
CA LEU A 340 -13.54 -39.70 -37.80
C LEU A 340 -12.52 -40.73 -37.26
N ALA A 341 -12.25 -40.73 -35.93
CA ALA A 341 -11.40 -41.72 -35.31
C ALA A 341 -12.01 -43.14 -35.40
N GLN A 342 -13.32 -43.28 -35.14
CA GLN A 342 -14.03 -44.56 -35.31
C GLN A 342 -14.04 -45.00 -36.76
N ALA A 343 -14.32 -44.10 -37.72
CA ALA A 343 -14.25 -44.42 -39.13
C ALA A 343 -12.82 -44.78 -39.57
N GLY A 344 -11.80 -44.10 -39.05
CA GLY A 344 -10.38 -44.37 -39.30
C GLY A 344 -9.95 -45.77 -38.83
N THR A 345 -10.42 -46.21 -37.71
CA THR A 345 -10.14 -47.59 -37.22
C THR A 345 -10.80 -48.64 -38.11
N ALA A 346 -12.05 -48.40 -38.57
CA ALA A 346 -12.74 -49.29 -39.52
C ALA A 346 -12.03 -49.35 -40.87
N MET A 347 -11.59 -48.21 -41.40
CA MET A 347 -10.83 -48.12 -42.64
C MET A 347 -9.46 -48.82 -42.55
N LEU A 348 -8.79 -48.71 -41.39
CA LEU A 348 -7.54 -49.42 -41.15
C LEU A 348 -7.75 -50.92 -41.16
N ALA A 349 -8.81 -51.42 -40.51
CA ALA A 349 -9.17 -52.83 -40.53
C ALA A 349 -9.46 -53.32 -41.97
N GLN A 350 -10.19 -52.51 -42.76
CA GLN A 350 -10.49 -52.83 -44.16
C GLN A 350 -9.22 -52.82 -45.04
N ALA A 351 -8.31 -51.88 -44.83
CA ALA A 351 -7.04 -51.81 -45.55
C ALA A 351 -6.12 -53.00 -45.24
N ASN A 352 -6.18 -53.51 -44.01
CA ASN A 352 -5.43 -54.72 -43.62
C ASN A 352 -6.06 -55.98 -44.22
N GLN A 353 -7.38 -56.10 -44.32
CA GLN A 353 -8.08 -57.23 -44.97
C GLN A 353 -7.80 -57.29 -46.46
N SER A 354 -7.72 -56.15 -47.14
CA SER A 354 -7.40 -56.14 -48.61
C SER A 354 -6.02 -56.69 -48.93
N GLY A 355 -5.07 -56.54 -47.99
CA GLY A 355 -3.74 -57.17 -48.09
C GLY A 355 -3.78 -58.70 -47.91
N GLN A 356 -4.64 -59.19 -47.01
CA GLN A 356 -4.80 -60.65 -46.77
C GLN A 356 -5.54 -61.35 -47.91
N SER A 357 -6.55 -60.72 -48.50
CA SER A 357 -7.26 -61.30 -49.66
C SER A 357 -6.37 -61.48 -50.91
N ILE A 358 -5.37 -60.66 -51.08
CA ILE A 358 -4.35 -60.81 -52.11
C ILE A 358 -3.45 -62.03 -51.82
N LEU A 359 -3.09 -62.27 -50.55
CA LEU A 359 -2.28 -63.38 -50.10
C LEU A 359 -3.03 -64.72 -50.28
N THR A 360 -4.35 -64.76 -50.03
CA THR A 360 -5.19 -65.93 -50.25
C THR A 360 -5.36 -66.26 -51.71
N LEU A 361 -5.43 -65.25 -52.63
CA LEU A 361 -5.45 -65.45 -54.08
C LEU A 361 -4.12 -65.96 -54.67
N LEU A 362 -3.01 -65.73 -53.99
CA LEU A 362 -1.69 -66.22 -54.35
C LEU A 362 -1.39 -67.64 -53.83
N ARG A 363 -2.16 -68.12 -52.85
CA ARG A 363 -2.02 -69.45 -52.22
C ARG A 363 -3.00 -70.48 -52.82
N GLY A 364 -4.01 -70.09 -53.55
CA GLY A 364 -4.93 -70.94 -54.32
C GLY A 364 -4.52 -70.98 -55.78
#